data_82c97b41fbef3b6a94ec77cea8e46fb4
#
_entry.id   82c97b41fbef3b6a94ec77cea8e46fb4
#
_cell.length_a   1.000
_cell.length_b   1.000
_cell.length_c   1.000
_cell.angle_alpha   90.00
_cell.angle_beta   90.00
_cell.angle_gamma   90.00
#
_symmetry.space_group_name_H-M   'P 1'
#
loop_
_entity.id
_entity.type
_entity.pdbx_description
1 polymer ?
#
loop_
_entity_poly.entity_id
_entity_poly.type
_entity_poly.pdbx_seq_one_letter_code
_entity_poly.pdbx_strand_id
1 'polypeptide(L)'
;MNIKEAKEEIIRTIKAYTAVDEDDQPVIPISAQRPLLLMGPPGIGKTAVMEQASKACGVGLLSYTITHHTRQSAVGLPELVHRTYGEKEYTVTQYTMSEIIGSVYEYMERTGHKKGILFIDEINCVSETLAPTILQFLQFKTFGTHKVPDGWIIAAAGNPSEYNASVRELDMAALDRVRLIHVEADFGVWE
;
A
#
# COMPACT_ATOMS: atom_id res chain seq x y z
N MET A 1 20.24 4.72 -3.11
CA MET A 1 20.53 3.60 -4.03
C MET A 1 19.99 3.92 -5.41
N ASN A 2 20.59 3.36 -6.47
CA ASN A 2 20.07 3.54 -7.81
C ASN A 2 18.80 2.68 -8.05
N ILE A 3 18.13 2.90 -9.19
CA ILE A 3 16.85 2.23 -9.51
C ILE A 3 16.98 0.72 -9.71
N LYS A 4 18.16 0.22 -10.17
CA LYS A 4 18.41 -1.23 -10.31
C LYS A 4 18.54 -1.91 -8.96
N GLU A 5 19.31 -1.31 -8.05
CA GLU A 5 19.44 -1.79 -6.66
C GLU A 5 18.09 -1.79 -5.93
N ALA A 6 17.32 -0.72 -6.13
CA ALA A 6 15.96 -0.64 -5.59
C ALA A 6 15.06 -1.76 -6.11
N LYS A 7 15.12 -2.06 -7.41
CA LYS A 7 14.39 -3.18 -8.02
C LYS A 7 14.74 -4.52 -7.38
N GLU A 8 16.03 -4.80 -7.20
CA GLU A 8 16.47 -6.05 -6.58
C GLU A 8 15.99 -6.17 -5.13
N GLU A 9 16.02 -5.07 -4.39
CA GLU A 9 15.55 -5.03 -3.01
C GLU A 9 14.04 -5.24 -2.92
N ILE A 10 13.27 -4.64 -3.83
CA ILE A 10 11.83 -4.86 -3.95
C ILE A 10 11.53 -6.33 -4.26
N ILE A 11 12.22 -6.92 -5.23
CA ILE A 11 12.06 -8.35 -5.60
C ILE A 11 12.36 -9.25 -4.41
N ARG A 12 13.45 -9.00 -3.67
CA ARG A 12 13.79 -9.77 -2.45
C ARG A 12 12.68 -9.67 -1.41
N THR A 13 12.16 -8.47 -1.20
CA THR A 13 11.09 -8.24 -0.24
C THR A 13 9.78 -8.93 -0.66
N ILE A 14 9.39 -8.84 -1.93
CA ILE A 14 8.20 -9.54 -2.44
C ILE A 14 8.35 -11.04 -2.22
N LYS A 15 9.46 -11.64 -2.60
CA LYS A 15 9.72 -13.08 -2.43
C LYS A 15 9.65 -13.49 -0.96
N ALA A 16 10.26 -12.70 -0.06
CA ALA A 16 10.27 -12.99 1.37
C ALA A 16 8.86 -12.91 1.99
N TYR A 17 8.06 -11.90 1.59
CA TYR A 17 6.72 -11.68 2.15
C TYR A 17 5.64 -12.57 1.55
N THR A 18 5.87 -13.12 0.36
CA THR A 18 4.94 -14.05 -0.30
C THR A 18 5.34 -15.51 -0.12
N ALA A 19 6.49 -15.79 0.53
CA ALA A 19 6.90 -17.14 0.87
C ALA A 19 5.96 -17.75 1.89
N VAL A 20 5.60 -19.00 1.65
CA VAL A 20 4.78 -19.82 2.55
C VAL A 20 5.55 -21.08 2.95
N ASP A 21 5.23 -21.61 4.11
CA ASP A 21 5.76 -22.88 4.62
C ASP A 21 4.98 -24.09 4.07
N GLU A 22 5.26 -25.28 4.61
CA GLU A 22 4.63 -26.52 4.20
C GLU A 22 3.11 -26.58 4.52
N ASP A 23 2.66 -25.77 5.49
CA ASP A 23 1.26 -25.65 5.91
C ASP A 23 0.55 -24.45 5.21
N ASP A 24 1.14 -23.89 4.13
CA ASP A 24 0.65 -22.73 3.38
C ASP A 24 0.52 -21.45 4.23
N GLN A 25 1.29 -21.35 5.33
CA GLN A 25 1.33 -20.17 6.19
C GLN A 25 2.49 -19.25 5.79
N PRO A 26 2.32 -17.92 5.90
CA PRO A 26 3.39 -16.97 5.59
C PRO A 26 4.63 -17.23 6.47
N VAL A 27 5.79 -17.44 5.85
CA VAL A 27 7.08 -17.61 6.56
C VAL A 27 7.40 -16.38 7.41
N ILE A 28 7.09 -15.19 6.89
CA ILE A 28 7.14 -13.94 7.66
C ILE A 28 5.71 -13.56 8.04
N PRO A 29 5.36 -13.55 9.33
CA PRO A 29 4.01 -13.20 9.77
C PRO A 29 3.57 -11.85 9.20
N ILE A 30 2.31 -11.71 8.81
CA ILE A 30 1.76 -10.50 8.18
C ILE A 30 1.97 -9.28 9.07
N SER A 31 1.88 -9.44 10.39
CA SER A 31 2.15 -8.38 11.37
C SER A 31 3.61 -7.87 11.38
N ALA A 32 4.54 -8.68 10.92
CA ALA A 32 5.96 -8.34 10.80
C ALA A 32 6.35 -7.80 9.41
N GLN A 33 5.46 -7.89 8.44
CA GLN A 33 5.68 -7.38 7.09
C GLN A 33 5.50 -5.86 7.06
N ARG A 34 6.60 -5.15 6.87
CA ARG A 34 6.58 -3.68 6.75
C ARG A 34 6.24 -3.25 5.32
N PRO A 35 5.32 -2.29 5.13
CA PRO A 35 5.09 -1.70 3.81
C PRO A 35 6.39 -1.13 3.22
N LEU A 36 6.56 -1.27 1.91
CA LEU A 36 7.66 -0.62 1.20
C LEU A 36 7.33 0.86 0.96
N LEU A 37 8.29 1.74 1.18
CA LEU A 37 8.16 3.16 0.84
C LEU A 37 9.34 3.60 -0.01
N LEU A 38 9.07 3.90 -1.28
CA LEU A 38 10.05 4.43 -2.23
C LEU A 38 10.04 5.95 -2.18
N MET A 39 11.15 6.54 -1.78
CA MET A 39 11.35 7.98 -1.80
C MET A 39 12.40 8.34 -2.82
N GLY A 40 12.07 9.24 -3.74
CA GLY A 40 13.00 9.68 -4.78
C GLY A 40 12.39 10.73 -5.70
N PRO A 41 13.20 11.38 -6.54
CA PRO A 41 12.75 12.42 -7.46
C PRO A 41 11.57 11.99 -8.33
N PRO A 42 10.70 12.91 -8.78
CA PRO A 42 9.68 12.61 -9.77
C PRO A 42 10.34 12.16 -11.08
N GLY A 43 9.67 11.25 -11.81
CA GLY A 43 10.17 10.75 -13.09
C GLY A 43 11.29 9.72 -13.04
N ILE A 44 11.79 9.33 -11.86
CA ILE A 44 12.87 8.35 -11.71
C ILE A 44 12.48 6.90 -12.02
N GLY A 45 11.20 6.65 -12.33
CA GLY A 45 10.72 5.30 -12.69
C GLY A 45 10.20 4.46 -11.52
N LYS A 46 9.77 5.07 -10.40
CA LYS A 46 9.24 4.34 -9.24
C LYS A 46 8.09 3.39 -9.60
N THR A 47 7.15 3.84 -10.41
CA THR A 47 6.04 3.01 -10.88
C THR A 47 6.51 1.90 -11.81
N ALA A 48 7.40 2.22 -12.76
CA ALA A 48 7.95 1.23 -13.69
C ALA A 48 8.74 0.13 -12.99
N VAL A 49 9.48 0.47 -11.93
CA VAL A 49 10.22 -0.54 -11.15
C VAL A 49 9.28 -1.48 -10.39
N MET A 50 8.13 -1.00 -9.91
CA MET A 50 7.09 -1.85 -9.30
C MET A 50 6.49 -2.82 -10.31
N GLU A 51 6.18 -2.34 -11.52
CA GLU A 51 5.68 -3.20 -12.60
C GLU A 51 6.69 -4.30 -12.98
N GLN A 52 7.96 -3.94 -13.11
CA GLN A 52 9.00 -4.90 -13.42
C GLN A 52 9.21 -5.92 -12.30
N ALA A 53 9.17 -5.48 -11.04
CA ALA A 53 9.34 -6.36 -9.89
C ALA A 53 8.15 -7.33 -9.74
N SER A 54 6.92 -6.85 -9.93
CA SER A 54 5.73 -7.70 -9.88
C SER A 54 5.75 -8.78 -10.96
N LYS A 55 6.11 -8.41 -12.20
CA LYS A 55 6.28 -9.36 -13.31
C LYS A 55 7.37 -10.39 -13.03
N ALA A 56 8.51 -9.95 -12.51
CA ALA A 56 9.63 -10.85 -12.17
C ALA A 56 9.27 -11.85 -11.05
N CYS A 57 8.37 -11.50 -10.16
CA CYS A 57 7.90 -12.35 -9.08
C CYS A 57 6.62 -13.14 -9.43
N GLY A 58 5.99 -12.88 -10.57
CA GLY A 58 4.74 -13.53 -10.97
C GLY A 58 3.55 -13.19 -10.06
N VAL A 59 3.54 -11.98 -9.47
CA VAL A 59 2.47 -11.50 -8.58
C VAL A 59 1.67 -10.39 -9.24
N GLY A 60 0.42 -10.18 -8.77
CA GLY A 60 -0.42 -9.08 -9.25
C GLY A 60 0.13 -7.71 -8.87
N LEU A 61 -0.25 -6.68 -9.61
CA LEU A 61 0.03 -5.28 -9.27
C LEU A 61 -1.23 -4.45 -9.49
N LEU A 62 -1.65 -3.77 -8.44
CA LEU A 62 -2.72 -2.79 -8.48
C LEU A 62 -2.16 -1.44 -8.02
N SER A 63 -2.22 -0.44 -8.88
CA SER A 63 -1.65 0.89 -8.62
C SER A 63 -2.73 1.93 -8.43
N TYR A 64 -2.58 2.76 -7.40
CA TYR A 64 -3.41 3.90 -7.11
C TYR A 64 -2.58 5.17 -6.93
N THR A 65 -3.07 6.29 -7.49
CA THR A 65 -2.59 7.62 -7.16
C THR A 65 -3.49 8.21 -6.09
N ILE A 66 -2.99 8.33 -4.88
CA ILE A 66 -3.81 8.66 -3.70
C ILE A 66 -4.33 10.09 -3.69
N THR A 67 -3.72 11.01 -4.42
CA THR A 67 -4.12 12.42 -4.53
C THR A 67 -5.52 12.62 -5.09
N HIS A 68 -6.04 11.65 -5.83
CA HIS A 68 -7.41 11.67 -6.37
C HIS A 68 -8.46 11.16 -5.38
N HIS A 69 -8.04 10.67 -4.22
CA HIS A 69 -8.94 10.10 -3.22
C HIS A 69 -9.25 11.10 -2.10
N THR A 70 -10.51 11.14 -1.70
CA THR A 70 -10.96 11.79 -0.47
C THR A 70 -10.88 10.80 0.70
N ARG A 71 -10.98 11.31 1.93
CA ARG A 71 -11.08 10.42 3.10
C ARG A 71 -12.25 9.43 2.97
N GLN A 72 -13.38 9.88 2.43
CA GLN A 72 -14.58 9.05 2.27
C GLN A 72 -14.37 7.92 1.25
N SER A 73 -13.73 8.18 0.11
CA SER A 73 -13.45 7.13 -0.87
C SER A 73 -12.38 6.14 -0.37
N ALA A 74 -11.43 6.61 0.45
CA ALA A 74 -10.39 5.76 1.00
C ALA A 74 -10.89 4.88 2.16
N VAL A 75 -11.73 5.40 3.07
CA VAL A 75 -12.21 4.69 4.27
C VAL A 75 -13.53 3.98 4.04
N GLY A 76 -14.35 4.47 3.12
CA GLY A 76 -15.74 4.09 2.92
C GLY A 76 -16.72 5.10 3.52
N LEU A 77 -17.99 4.92 3.26
CA LEU A 77 -19.07 5.76 3.75
C LEU A 77 -19.73 5.16 4.99
N PRO A 78 -20.14 5.98 5.96
CA PRO A 78 -20.92 5.49 7.09
C PRO A 78 -22.32 5.07 6.63
N GLU A 79 -22.72 3.88 7.05
CA GLU A 79 -24.04 3.30 6.83
C GLU A 79 -24.67 2.93 8.17
N LEU A 80 -25.97 3.20 8.33
CA LEU A 80 -26.72 2.79 9.50
C LEU A 80 -27.29 1.40 9.30
N VAL A 81 -26.91 0.47 10.18
CA VAL A 81 -27.38 -0.91 10.16
C VAL A 81 -28.05 -1.28 11.48
N HIS A 82 -29.09 -2.10 11.45
CA HIS A 82 -29.73 -2.63 12.63
C HIS A 82 -29.02 -3.91 13.09
N ARG A 83 -28.71 -3.98 14.37
CA ARG A 83 -28.06 -5.12 15.00
C ARG A 83 -28.78 -5.49 16.28
N THR A 84 -29.00 -6.76 16.52
CA THR A 84 -29.56 -7.29 17.76
C THR A 84 -28.43 -7.82 18.63
N TYR A 85 -28.34 -7.26 19.83
CA TYR A 85 -27.42 -7.72 20.86
C TYR A 85 -28.24 -8.19 22.08
N GLY A 86 -28.20 -9.49 22.34
CA GLY A 86 -29.14 -10.11 23.30
C GLY A 86 -30.58 -10.03 22.78
N GLU A 87 -31.46 -9.41 23.56
CA GLU A 87 -32.87 -9.26 23.20
C GLU A 87 -33.24 -7.84 22.72
N LYS A 88 -32.22 -6.96 22.56
CA LYS A 88 -32.45 -5.55 22.19
C LYS A 88 -31.87 -5.25 20.81
N GLU A 89 -32.63 -4.50 20.03
CA GLU A 89 -32.22 -3.97 18.75
C GLU A 89 -31.53 -2.61 18.92
N TYR A 90 -30.43 -2.44 18.19
CA TYR A 90 -29.65 -1.20 18.19
C TYR A 90 -29.39 -0.78 16.75
N THR A 91 -29.39 0.53 16.52
CA THR A 91 -28.87 1.12 15.29
C THR A 91 -27.39 1.44 15.49
N VAL A 92 -26.53 0.85 14.67
CA VAL A 92 -25.09 1.05 14.74
C VAL A 92 -24.57 1.59 13.42
N THR A 93 -23.49 2.34 13.48
CA THR A 93 -22.80 2.80 12.27
C THR A 93 -21.81 1.74 11.83
N GLN A 94 -21.91 1.35 10.57
CA GLN A 94 -20.93 0.51 9.88
C GLN A 94 -20.37 1.29 8.69
N TYR A 95 -19.11 1.06 8.31
CA TYR A 95 -18.54 1.66 7.11
C TYR A 95 -18.61 0.68 5.95
N THR A 96 -18.97 1.19 4.77
CA THR A 96 -18.84 0.43 3.52
C THR A 96 -17.38 0.12 3.24
N MET A 97 -17.11 -0.90 2.43
CA MET A 97 -15.73 -1.20 2.04
C MET A 97 -15.13 -0.05 1.24
N SER A 98 -13.89 0.28 1.53
CA SER A 98 -13.07 1.21 0.75
C SER A 98 -12.99 0.76 -0.72
N GLU A 99 -13.09 1.71 -1.64
CA GLU A 99 -12.87 1.47 -3.07
C GLU A 99 -11.50 0.84 -3.34
N ILE A 100 -10.47 1.29 -2.63
CA ILE A 100 -9.10 0.78 -2.78
C ILE A 100 -9.04 -0.71 -2.41
N ILE A 101 -9.62 -1.11 -1.29
CA ILE A 101 -9.66 -2.52 -0.86
C ILE A 101 -10.57 -3.34 -1.78
N GLY A 102 -11.75 -2.81 -2.14
CA GLY A 102 -12.67 -3.47 -3.07
C GLY A 102 -12.02 -3.82 -4.40
N SER A 103 -11.24 -2.88 -4.94
CA SER A 103 -10.51 -3.10 -6.19
C SER A 103 -9.42 -4.18 -6.10
N VAL A 104 -8.86 -4.42 -4.91
CA VAL A 104 -7.95 -5.57 -4.72
C VAL A 104 -8.72 -6.87 -4.88
N TYR A 105 -9.90 -7.00 -4.27
CA TYR A 105 -10.75 -8.19 -4.42
C TYR A 105 -11.18 -8.40 -5.87
N GLU A 106 -11.65 -7.35 -6.55
CA GLU A 106 -12.03 -7.41 -7.98
C GLU A 106 -10.85 -7.82 -8.87
N TYR A 107 -9.66 -7.30 -8.59
CA TYR A 107 -8.44 -7.69 -9.30
C TYR A 107 -8.14 -9.17 -9.11
N MET A 108 -8.24 -9.68 -7.88
CA MET A 108 -8.03 -11.10 -7.58
C MET A 108 -9.01 -12.00 -8.33
N GLU A 109 -10.31 -11.65 -8.34
CA GLU A 109 -11.35 -12.40 -9.04
C GLU A 109 -11.12 -12.41 -10.56
N ARG A 110 -10.80 -11.25 -11.13
CA ARG A 110 -10.59 -11.09 -12.56
C ARG A 110 -9.35 -11.79 -13.09
N THR A 111 -8.25 -11.77 -12.33
CA THR A 111 -6.93 -12.24 -12.80
C THR A 111 -6.53 -13.59 -12.24
N GLY A 112 -7.16 -14.04 -11.16
CA GLY A 112 -6.77 -15.25 -10.41
C GLY A 112 -5.52 -15.08 -9.54
N HIS A 113 -4.92 -13.89 -9.50
CA HIS A 113 -3.75 -13.63 -8.64
C HIS A 113 -4.14 -13.58 -7.16
N LYS A 114 -3.76 -14.59 -6.38
CA LYS A 114 -3.94 -14.59 -4.92
C LYS A 114 -2.90 -13.76 -4.18
N LYS A 115 -1.76 -13.47 -4.82
CA LYS A 115 -0.65 -12.69 -4.26
C LYS A 115 -0.40 -11.48 -5.15
N GLY A 116 -0.11 -10.34 -4.53
CA GLY A 116 0.08 -9.11 -5.28
C GLY A 116 0.67 -7.97 -4.48
N ILE A 117 0.80 -6.84 -5.14
CA ILE A 117 1.24 -5.57 -4.59
C ILE A 117 0.12 -4.56 -4.78
N LEU A 118 -0.31 -3.94 -3.68
CA LEU A 118 -1.10 -2.72 -3.71
C LEU A 118 -0.12 -1.55 -3.62
N PHE A 119 0.08 -0.88 -4.75
CA PHE A 119 1.01 0.23 -4.87
C PHE A 119 0.27 1.57 -4.82
N ILE A 120 0.64 2.42 -3.85
CA ILE A 120 0.04 3.73 -3.63
C ILE A 120 1.07 4.79 -3.97
N ASP A 121 0.85 5.50 -5.08
CA ASP A 121 1.72 6.57 -5.52
C ASP A 121 1.33 7.91 -4.90
N GLU A 122 2.30 8.83 -4.83
CA GLU A 122 2.16 10.20 -4.29
C GLU A 122 1.67 10.25 -2.84
N ILE A 123 2.10 9.28 -2.02
CA ILE A 123 1.58 9.08 -0.65
C ILE A 123 1.75 10.29 0.27
N ASN A 124 2.71 11.14 0.02
CA ASN A 124 2.98 12.34 0.81
C ASN A 124 2.40 13.64 0.20
N CYS A 125 1.62 13.51 -0.89
CA CYS A 125 0.85 14.61 -1.49
C CYS A 125 -0.63 14.58 -1.07
N VAL A 126 -1.00 13.80 -0.07
CA VAL A 126 -2.38 13.68 0.42
C VAL A 126 -2.84 14.90 1.21
N SER A 127 -4.15 15.11 1.26
CA SER A 127 -4.75 16.17 2.07
C SER A 127 -4.48 15.94 3.57
N GLU A 128 -4.57 17.02 4.37
CA GLU A 128 -4.42 16.94 5.83
C GLU A 128 -5.39 15.97 6.49
N THR A 129 -6.60 15.92 5.96
CA THR A 129 -7.66 15.07 6.49
C THR A 129 -7.45 13.59 6.16
N LEU A 130 -6.72 13.28 5.08
CA LEU A 130 -6.46 11.92 4.64
C LEU A 130 -5.14 11.37 5.20
N ALA A 131 -4.15 12.21 5.45
CA ALA A 131 -2.81 11.78 5.88
C ALA A 131 -2.81 10.84 7.11
N PRO A 132 -3.52 11.11 8.22
CA PRO A 132 -3.56 10.20 9.36
C PRO A 132 -4.16 8.83 9.03
N THR A 133 -5.15 8.82 8.14
CA THR A 133 -5.80 7.58 7.68
C THR A 133 -4.87 6.72 6.85
N ILE A 134 -4.07 7.34 5.98
CA ILE A 134 -3.06 6.65 5.17
C ILE A 134 -1.95 6.07 6.04
N LEU A 135 -1.48 6.81 7.04
CA LEU A 135 -0.50 6.30 7.98
C LEU A 135 -1.01 5.08 8.76
N GLN A 136 -2.27 5.14 9.22
CA GLN A 136 -2.93 4.01 9.86
C GLN A 136 -3.07 2.82 8.90
N PHE A 137 -3.41 3.06 7.64
CA PHE A 137 -3.48 2.04 6.61
C PHE A 137 -2.15 1.35 6.38
N LEU A 138 -1.06 2.11 6.26
CA LEU A 138 0.28 1.54 6.14
C LEU A 138 0.65 0.66 7.33
N GLN A 139 0.24 1.05 8.53
CA GLN A 139 0.55 0.32 9.76
C GLN A 139 -0.26 -0.97 9.90
N PHE A 140 -1.57 -0.91 9.65
CA PHE A 140 -2.50 -2.01 9.98
C PHE A 140 -3.04 -2.74 8.75
N LYS A 141 -2.75 -2.25 7.56
CA LYS A 141 -3.29 -2.76 6.28
C LYS A 141 -4.83 -2.74 6.23
N THR A 142 -5.44 -1.77 6.93
CA THR A 142 -6.89 -1.64 7.03
C THR A 142 -7.35 -0.23 6.71
N PHE A 143 -8.48 -0.12 6.01
CA PHE A 143 -9.29 1.09 5.95
C PHE A 143 -10.61 0.82 6.68
N GLY A 144 -10.91 1.58 7.73
CA GLY A 144 -12.05 1.30 8.59
C GLY A 144 -11.94 -0.10 9.20
N THR A 145 -12.95 -0.93 8.97
CA THR A 145 -13.01 -2.32 9.45
C THR A 145 -12.55 -3.35 8.42
N HIS A 146 -12.22 -2.92 7.20
CA HIS A 146 -11.85 -3.80 6.10
C HIS A 146 -10.34 -3.87 5.93
N LYS A 147 -9.83 -5.09 5.80
CA LYS A 147 -8.41 -5.40 5.66
C LYS A 147 -8.06 -5.73 4.21
N VAL A 148 -6.86 -5.35 3.79
CA VAL A 148 -6.26 -5.84 2.55
C VAL A 148 -6.11 -7.36 2.64
N PRO A 149 -6.48 -8.13 1.60
CA PRO A 149 -6.36 -9.59 1.60
C PRO A 149 -4.95 -10.07 1.93
N ASP A 150 -4.87 -11.19 2.64
CA ASP A 150 -3.59 -11.84 2.92
C ASP A 150 -2.91 -12.25 1.59
N GLY A 151 -1.58 -12.16 1.57
CA GLY A 151 -0.81 -12.35 0.33
C GLY A 151 -0.59 -11.06 -0.49
N TRP A 152 -1.27 -9.97 -0.15
CA TRP A 152 -1.06 -8.67 -0.76
C TRP A 152 -0.15 -7.79 0.09
N ILE A 153 0.91 -7.28 -0.55
CA ILE A 153 1.91 -6.41 0.07
C ILE A 153 1.54 -4.97 -0.23
N ILE A 154 1.68 -4.08 0.75
CA ILE A 154 1.54 -2.65 0.52
C ILE A 154 2.90 -2.08 0.16
N ALA A 155 2.93 -1.36 -0.95
CA ALA A 155 4.05 -0.52 -1.35
C ALA A 155 3.55 0.89 -1.63
N ALA A 156 4.35 1.88 -1.33
CA ALA A 156 4.02 3.27 -1.55
C ALA A 156 5.20 4.01 -2.20
N ALA A 157 4.92 5.11 -2.87
CA ALA A 157 5.93 6.01 -3.37
C ALA A 157 5.62 7.46 -3.01
N GLY A 158 6.66 8.23 -2.78
CA GLY A 158 6.59 9.65 -2.52
C GLY A 158 7.76 10.40 -3.16
N ASN A 159 7.64 11.71 -3.20
CA ASN A 159 8.68 12.59 -3.65
C ASN A 159 9.26 13.38 -2.47
N PRO A 160 10.55 13.65 -2.39
CA PRO A 160 11.12 14.54 -1.40
C PRO A 160 10.53 15.96 -1.51
N SER A 161 10.43 16.66 -0.38
CA SER A 161 9.85 18.01 -0.30
C SER A 161 10.56 19.05 -1.17
N GLU A 162 11.80 18.81 -1.52
CA GLU A 162 12.62 19.64 -2.41
C GLU A 162 12.05 19.76 -3.83
N TYR A 163 11.24 18.78 -4.25
CA TYR A 163 10.70 18.70 -5.61
C TYR A 163 9.24 19.15 -5.73
N ASN A 164 8.54 19.31 -4.61
CA ASN A 164 7.13 19.72 -4.65
C ASN A 164 6.72 20.40 -3.33
N ALA A 165 6.30 21.66 -3.41
CA ALA A 165 5.85 22.44 -2.25
C ALA A 165 4.59 21.88 -1.56
N SER A 166 3.83 21.02 -2.25
CA SER A 166 2.64 20.35 -1.69
C SER A 166 2.97 19.06 -0.92
N VAL A 167 4.23 18.66 -0.93
CA VAL A 167 4.71 17.47 -0.24
C VAL A 167 4.79 17.73 1.26
N ARG A 168 4.24 16.79 2.04
CA ARG A 168 4.37 16.77 3.49
C ARG A 168 5.51 15.84 3.89
N GLU A 169 6.25 16.26 4.88
CA GLU A 169 7.18 15.35 5.54
C GLU A 169 6.38 14.29 6.30
N LEU A 170 6.70 13.03 6.04
CA LEU A 170 6.19 11.92 6.83
C LEU A 170 6.86 11.97 8.21
N ASP A 171 6.07 11.88 9.26
CA ASP A 171 6.61 11.92 10.60
C ASP A 171 7.51 10.70 10.89
N MET A 172 8.38 10.82 11.88
CA MET A 172 9.32 9.76 12.27
C MET A 172 8.60 8.49 12.68
N ALA A 173 7.44 8.60 13.30
CA ALA A 173 6.65 7.44 13.72
C ALA A 173 6.08 6.64 12.53
N ALA A 174 5.81 7.32 11.42
CA ALA A 174 5.42 6.66 10.16
C ALA A 174 6.61 5.97 9.50
N LEU A 175 7.77 6.61 9.49
CA LEU A 175 8.99 6.06 8.88
C LEU A 175 9.50 4.81 9.60
N ASP A 176 9.35 4.73 10.92
CA ASP A 176 9.73 3.54 11.71
C ASP A 176 8.92 2.29 11.38
N ARG A 177 7.74 2.47 10.78
CA ARG A 177 6.80 1.39 10.46
C ARG A 177 6.86 0.91 9.02
N VAL A 178 7.62 1.58 8.19
CA VAL A 178 7.80 1.24 6.77
C VAL A 178 9.23 0.79 6.51
N ARG A 179 9.44 0.10 5.40
CA ARG A 179 10.76 -0.19 4.85
C ARG A 179 11.08 0.88 3.81
N LEU A 180 11.86 1.87 4.25
CA LEU A 180 12.21 3.01 3.43
C LEU A 180 13.31 2.65 2.42
N ILE A 181 13.08 2.99 1.16
CA ILE A 181 14.00 2.83 0.04
C ILE A 181 14.21 4.20 -0.59
N HIS A 182 15.38 4.80 -0.36
CA HIS A 182 15.78 6.02 -1.05
C HIS A 182 16.32 5.70 -2.43
N VAL A 183 15.65 6.24 -3.47
CA VAL A 183 16.04 6.09 -4.87
C VAL A 183 16.65 7.41 -5.35
N GLU A 184 17.86 7.34 -5.88
CA GLU A 184 18.60 8.48 -6.39
C GLU A 184 18.74 8.37 -7.91
N ALA A 185 18.78 9.52 -8.58
CA ALA A 185 19.05 9.56 -10.00
C ALA A 185 20.51 9.14 -10.27
N ASP A 186 20.67 8.13 -11.09
CA ASP A 186 21.98 7.67 -11.55
C ASP A 186 21.98 7.66 -13.07
N PHE A 187 22.66 8.63 -13.67
CA PHE A 187 22.73 8.80 -15.12
C PHE A 187 23.43 7.65 -15.84
N GLY A 188 24.25 6.86 -15.15
CA GLY A 188 24.94 5.69 -15.71
C GLY A 188 24.06 4.44 -15.87
N VAL A 189 22.81 4.49 -15.41
CA VAL A 189 21.90 3.34 -15.43
C VAL A 189 20.85 3.42 -16.55
N TRP A 190 20.83 4.53 -17.31
CA TRP A 190 19.85 4.79 -18.37
C TRP A 190 20.29 4.34 -19.78
N GLU A 191 21.43 3.66 -19.89
CA GLU A 191 21.90 3.04 -21.15
C GLU A 191 21.48 1.58 -21.32
#